data_9716d5cd69d8640afa8b7ba940a610f5
#
_entry.id   9716d5cd69d8640afa8b7ba940a610f5
#
_cell.length_a   1.000
_cell.length_b   1.000
_cell.length_c   1.000
_cell.angle_alpha   90.00
_cell.angle_beta   90.00
_cell.angle_gamma   90.00
#
_symmetry.space_group_name_H-M   'P 1'
#
loop_
_entity.id
_entity.type
_entity.pdbx_description
1 polymer ?
#
loop_
_entity_poly.entity_id
_entity_poly.type
_entity_poly.pdbx_seq_one_letter_code
_entity_poly.pdbx_strand_id
1 'polypeptide(L)'
;MFAAGARQACAAESLLNHKAPEFTRRDLKGQTVDLVRQRGKVVLLNFWATWCAPCESEMPAFSEWQRQYGSRGFQVIGISMDDSEAPVRKFAARLRPDYPIAMGDAKLGERYGGVLGLPLTYLIDRHGVVRAQFQGATDLKAMEGRVKELLARP
;
A
#
# COMPACT_ATOMS: atom_id res chain seq x y z
N MET A 1 -3.69 26.62 41.81
CA MET A 1 -4.62 26.19 40.73
C MET A 1 -3.80 25.85 39.51
N PHE A 2 -3.47 24.59 39.30
CA PHE A 2 -2.71 24.14 38.13
C PHE A 2 -3.70 23.56 37.13
N ALA A 3 -3.88 24.23 35.98
CA ALA A 3 -4.64 23.71 34.87
C ALA A 3 -3.79 22.62 34.19
N ALA A 4 -4.18 21.38 34.38
CA ALA A 4 -3.63 20.27 33.61
C ALA A 4 -4.15 20.39 32.18
N GLY A 5 -3.31 20.89 31.28
CA GLY A 5 -3.57 20.82 29.84
C GLY A 5 -3.56 19.37 29.40
N ALA A 6 -4.73 18.80 29.17
CA ALA A 6 -4.87 17.53 28.51
C ALA A 6 -4.32 17.70 27.08
N ARG A 7 -3.13 17.16 26.81
CA ARG A 7 -2.67 16.91 25.46
C ARG A 7 -3.61 15.87 24.84
N GLN A 8 -4.56 16.34 24.07
CA GLN A 8 -5.29 15.47 23.17
C GLN A 8 -4.25 14.87 22.23
N ALA A 9 -4.00 13.57 22.39
CA ALA A 9 -3.31 12.80 21.37
C ALA A 9 -4.16 12.94 20.10
N CYS A 10 -3.62 13.61 19.08
CA CYS A 10 -4.22 13.67 17.77
C CYS A 10 -4.29 12.22 17.28
N ALA A 11 -5.48 11.63 17.33
CA ALA A 11 -5.72 10.40 16.60
C ALA A 11 -5.45 10.71 15.14
N ALA A 12 -4.56 9.94 14.50
CA ALA A 12 -4.27 10.13 13.09
C ALA A 12 -5.60 10.08 12.33
N GLU A 13 -5.95 11.16 11.63
CA GLU A 13 -7.17 11.19 10.84
C GLU A 13 -7.16 10.05 9.82
N SER A 14 -8.28 9.33 9.73
CA SER A 14 -8.43 8.26 8.75
C SER A 14 -8.26 8.84 7.33
N LEU A 15 -7.44 8.16 6.52
CA LEU A 15 -7.27 8.53 5.12
C LEU A 15 -8.50 8.17 4.25
N LEU A 16 -9.46 7.44 4.80
CA LEU A 16 -10.65 7.00 4.06
C LEU A 16 -11.42 8.21 3.52
N ASN A 17 -11.74 8.16 2.23
CA ASN A 17 -12.40 9.23 1.46
C ASN A 17 -11.59 10.53 1.29
N HIS A 18 -10.29 10.49 1.58
CA HIS A 18 -9.36 11.58 1.33
C HIS A 18 -8.35 11.22 0.25
N LYS A 19 -7.72 12.21 -0.34
CA LYS A 19 -6.62 11.99 -1.29
C LYS A 19 -5.50 11.22 -0.63
N ALA A 20 -5.03 10.15 -1.29
CA ALA A 20 -3.85 9.43 -0.83
C ALA A 20 -2.63 10.36 -0.82
N PRO A 21 -1.81 10.33 0.25
CA PRO A 21 -0.57 11.10 0.27
C PRO A 21 0.33 10.75 -0.91
N GLU A 22 0.78 11.76 -1.63
CA GLU A 22 1.61 11.60 -2.83
C GLU A 22 3.03 11.17 -2.46
N PHE A 23 3.63 10.36 -3.29
CA PHE A 23 5.04 9.98 -3.17
C PHE A 23 5.63 9.63 -4.53
N THR A 24 6.95 9.79 -4.60
CA THR A 24 7.76 9.30 -5.71
C THR A 24 8.93 8.51 -5.15
N ARG A 25 9.11 7.29 -5.60
CA ARG A 25 10.19 6.38 -5.17
C ARG A 25 10.80 5.68 -6.39
N ARG A 26 12.02 5.22 -6.24
CA ARG A 26 12.58 4.23 -7.18
C ARG A 26 12.26 2.84 -6.68
N ASP A 27 11.82 1.97 -7.59
CA ASP A 27 11.63 0.56 -7.26
C ASP A 27 12.97 -0.19 -7.26
N LEU A 28 12.94 -1.48 -6.91
CA LEU A 28 14.13 -2.32 -6.87
C LEU A 28 14.83 -2.49 -8.24
N LYS A 29 14.13 -2.20 -9.33
CA LYS A 29 14.67 -2.24 -10.70
C LYS A 29 15.16 -0.87 -11.19
N GLY A 30 15.12 0.15 -10.33
CA GLY A 30 15.53 1.51 -10.65
C GLY A 30 14.51 2.34 -11.42
N GLN A 31 13.29 1.81 -11.61
CA GLN A 31 12.20 2.53 -12.27
C GLN A 31 11.49 3.47 -11.29
N THR A 32 11.00 4.58 -11.79
CA THR A 32 10.25 5.54 -10.97
C THR A 32 8.83 5.04 -10.73
N VAL A 33 8.45 4.98 -9.45
CA VAL A 33 7.08 4.77 -8.98
C VAL A 33 6.58 6.10 -8.45
N ASP A 34 5.61 6.69 -9.13
CA ASP A 34 5.02 7.99 -8.81
C ASP A 34 3.50 7.81 -8.67
N LEU A 35 2.98 8.02 -7.48
CA LEU A 35 1.55 7.79 -7.22
C LEU A 35 0.66 8.74 -8.03
N VAL A 36 1.09 9.98 -8.25
CA VAL A 36 0.30 10.94 -9.05
C VAL A 36 0.14 10.45 -10.49
N ARG A 37 1.17 9.84 -11.05
CA ARG A 37 1.12 9.28 -12.42
C ARG A 37 0.22 8.06 -12.54
N GLN A 38 -0.22 7.48 -11.42
CA GLN A 38 -1.17 6.37 -11.42
C GLN A 38 -2.63 6.83 -11.53
N ARG A 39 -2.92 8.13 -11.61
CA ARG A 39 -4.28 8.64 -11.82
C ARG A 39 -4.90 8.03 -13.07
N GLY A 40 -6.18 7.66 -12.97
CA GLY A 40 -6.89 6.87 -13.98
C GLY A 40 -6.82 5.37 -13.74
N LYS A 41 -5.94 4.90 -12.85
CA LYS A 41 -5.87 3.50 -12.41
C LYS A 41 -6.39 3.35 -10.99
N VAL A 42 -6.96 2.18 -10.69
CA VAL A 42 -7.18 1.73 -9.33
C VAL A 42 -5.86 1.20 -8.78
N VAL A 43 -5.41 1.73 -7.64
CA VAL A 43 -4.13 1.35 -7.03
C VAL A 43 -4.37 0.55 -5.75
N LEU A 44 -3.72 -0.60 -5.65
CA LEU A 44 -3.55 -1.34 -4.41
C LEU A 44 -2.16 -1.01 -3.86
N LEU A 45 -2.12 -0.22 -2.80
CA LEU A 45 -0.89 0.19 -2.14
C LEU A 45 -0.71 -0.64 -0.88
N ASN A 46 0.30 -1.49 -0.87
CA ASN A 46 0.58 -2.44 0.22
C ASN A 46 1.87 -2.09 0.95
N PHE A 47 1.76 -1.79 2.24
CA PHE A 47 2.90 -1.69 3.15
C PHE A 47 3.17 -3.07 3.75
N TRP A 48 4.40 -3.54 3.62
CA TRP A 48 4.81 -4.89 4.00
C TRP A 48 6.26 -4.93 4.50
N ALA A 49 6.72 -6.08 4.98
CA ALA A 49 8.13 -6.31 5.30
C ALA A 49 8.47 -7.79 5.11
N THR A 50 9.75 -8.09 4.92
CA THR A 50 10.24 -9.45 4.70
C THR A 50 10.03 -10.37 5.92
N TRP A 51 9.96 -9.81 7.12
CA TRP A 51 9.72 -10.52 8.38
C TRP A 51 8.24 -10.68 8.74
N CYS A 52 7.34 -10.23 7.87
CA CYS A 52 5.89 -10.28 8.08
C CYS A 52 5.29 -11.48 7.33
N ALA A 53 4.97 -12.56 8.04
CA ALA A 53 4.43 -13.79 7.43
C ALA A 53 3.09 -13.58 6.72
N PRO A 54 2.09 -12.85 7.27
CA PRO A 54 0.86 -12.56 6.54
C PRO A 54 1.08 -11.74 5.26
N CYS A 55 2.09 -10.85 5.25
CA CYS A 55 2.46 -10.09 4.05
C CYS A 55 2.92 -11.03 2.92
N GLU A 56 3.79 -11.97 3.24
CA GLU A 56 4.27 -12.98 2.30
C GLU A 56 3.12 -13.80 1.71
N SER A 57 2.17 -14.20 2.56
CA SER A 57 1.01 -14.99 2.15
C SER A 57 0.11 -14.28 1.13
N GLU A 58 0.01 -12.96 1.20
CA GLU A 58 -0.86 -12.15 0.33
C GLU A 58 -0.24 -11.85 -1.04
N MET A 59 1.08 -11.82 -1.12
CA MET A 59 1.80 -11.36 -2.32
C MET A 59 1.50 -12.17 -3.59
N PRO A 60 1.35 -13.50 -3.55
CA PRO A 60 0.94 -14.26 -4.73
C PRO A 60 -0.43 -13.83 -5.28
N ALA A 61 -1.39 -13.53 -4.41
CA ALA A 61 -2.69 -13.02 -4.82
C ALA A 61 -2.59 -11.65 -5.49
N PHE A 62 -1.79 -10.75 -4.96
CA PHE A 62 -1.57 -9.42 -5.54
C PHE A 62 -0.91 -9.51 -6.93
N SER A 63 0.05 -10.41 -7.11
CA SER A 63 0.65 -10.70 -8.41
C SER A 63 -0.38 -11.23 -9.41
N GLU A 64 -1.23 -12.16 -8.97
CA GLU A 64 -2.32 -12.69 -9.80
C GLU A 64 -3.28 -11.60 -10.25
N TRP A 65 -3.72 -10.74 -9.34
CA TRP A 65 -4.60 -9.61 -9.66
C TRP A 65 -3.92 -8.60 -10.59
N GLN A 66 -2.63 -8.37 -10.43
CA GLN A 66 -1.87 -7.52 -11.35
C GLN A 66 -1.92 -8.07 -12.78
N ARG A 67 -1.71 -9.37 -12.94
CA ARG A 67 -1.81 -10.04 -14.25
C ARG A 67 -3.22 -9.98 -14.82
N GLN A 68 -4.21 -10.24 -13.97
CA GLN A 68 -5.62 -10.36 -14.38
C GLN A 68 -6.27 -9.00 -14.68
N TYR A 69 -5.99 -7.99 -13.88
CA TYR A 69 -6.68 -6.69 -13.94
C TYR A 69 -5.82 -5.54 -14.46
N GLY A 70 -4.54 -5.77 -14.70
CA GLY A 70 -3.61 -4.72 -15.13
C GLY A 70 -4.06 -4.00 -16.40
N SER A 71 -4.53 -4.74 -17.41
CA SER A 71 -5.05 -4.17 -18.67
C SER A 71 -6.35 -3.37 -18.50
N ARG A 72 -7.04 -3.55 -17.37
CA ARG A 72 -8.26 -2.82 -17.01
C ARG A 72 -7.97 -1.56 -16.19
N GLY A 73 -6.71 -1.19 -16.03
CA GLY A 73 -6.30 -0.03 -15.25
C GLY A 73 -6.16 -0.32 -13.76
N PHE A 74 -5.53 -1.44 -13.42
CA PHE A 74 -5.19 -1.80 -12.06
C PHE A 74 -3.67 -1.82 -11.85
N GLN A 75 -3.21 -1.28 -10.72
CA GLN A 75 -1.78 -1.26 -10.38
C GLN A 75 -1.59 -1.61 -8.91
N VAL A 76 -0.78 -2.63 -8.66
CA VAL A 76 -0.28 -2.94 -7.31
C VAL A 76 1.05 -2.22 -7.12
N ILE A 77 1.27 -1.66 -5.93
CA ILE A 77 2.53 -1.07 -5.50
C ILE A 77 2.84 -1.60 -4.11
N GLY A 78 3.98 -2.25 -3.96
CA GLY A 78 4.49 -2.72 -2.66
C GLY A 78 5.51 -1.74 -2.09
N ILE A 79 5.30 -1.31 -0.85
CA ILE A 79 6.24 -0.46 -0.10
C ILE A 79 6.78 -1.28 1.05
N SER A 80 8.07 -1.60 1.00
CA SER A 80 8.74 -2.32 2.10
C SER A 80 9.06 -1.37 3.24
N MET A 81 8.73 -1.81 4.44
CA MET A 81 9.08 -1.12 5.69
C MET A 81 10.29 -1.76 6.37
N ASP A 82 11.05 -2.61 5.66
CA ASP A 82 12.35 -3.10 6.14
C ASP A 82 13.33 -1.95 6.31
N ASP A 83 14.27 -2.09 7.24
CA ASP A 83 15.29 -1.06 7.52
C ASP A 83 16.38 -0.98 6.44
N SER A 84 16.54 -2.06 5.64
CA SER A 84 17.52 -2.10 4.56
C SER A 84 17.00 -2.82 3.32
N GLU A 85 17.59 -2.49 2.17
CA GLU A 85 17.15 -2.99 0.88
C GLU A 85 17.61 -4.43 0.58
N ALA A 86 18.75 -4.87 1.13
CA ALA A 86 19.33 -6.17 0.79
C ALA A 86 18.39 -7.37 1.06
N PRO A 87 17.74 -7.50 2.24
CA PRO A 87 16.77 -8.56 2.46
C PRO A 87 15.57 -8.47 1.52
N VAL A 88 15.14 -7.27 1.18
CA VAL A 88 14.00 -7.05 0.28
C VAL A 88 14.32 -7.52 -1.13
N ARG A 89 15.52 -7.25 -1.65
CA ARG A 89 15.99 -7.75 -2.94
C ARG A 89 16.03 -9.26 -2.99
N LYS A 90 16.57 -9.89 -1.94
CA LYS A 90 16.63 -11.35 -1.82
C LYS A 90 15.23 -11.97 -1.82
N PHE A 91 14.32 -11.38 -1.08
CA PHE A 91 12.93 -11.79 -0.99
C PHE A 91 12.20 -11.66 -2.35
N ALA A 92 12.35 -10.52 -3.01
CA ALA A 92 11.77 -10.26 -4.32
C ALA A 92 12.33 -11.20 -5.41
N ALA A 93 13.61 -11.55 -5.34
CA ALA A 93 14.23 -12.53 -6.25
C ALA A 93 13.61 -13.94 -6.09
N ARG A 94 13.20 -14.29 -4.88
CA ARG A 94 12.55 -15.58 -4.58
C ARG A 94 11.08 -15.60 -4.99
N LEU A 95 10.32 -14.59 -4.62
CA LEU A 95 8.86 -14.54 -4.87
C LEU A 95 8.48 -13.97 -6.23
N ARG A 96 9.34 -13.18 -6.86
CA ARG A 96 9.13 -12.56 -8.17
C ARG A 96 7.77 -11.89 -8.31
N PRO A 97 7.44 -10.87 -7.49
CA PRO A 97 6.16 -10.17 -7.61
C PRO A 97 6.03 -9.50 -8.99
N ASP A 98 4.82 -9.55 -9.56
CA ASP A 98 4.50 -8.95 -10.87
C ASP A 98 4.16 -7.46 -10.78
N TYR A 99 4.65 -6.79 -9.76
CA TYR A 99 4.41 -5.38 -9.49
C TYR A 99 5.64 -4.74 -8.84
N PRO A 100 5.79 -3.41 -8.92
CA PRO A 100 6.93 -2.72 -8.35
C PRO A 100 6.97 -2.82 -6.82
N ILE A 101 8.17 -3.05 -6.32
CA ILE A 101 8.52 -2.98 -4.91
C ILE A 101 9.48 -1.80 -4.73
N ALA A 102 9.15 -0.89 -3.83
CA ALA A 102 10.02 0.20 -3.44
C ALA A 102 10.22 0.22 -1.92
N MET A 103 11.31 0.83 -1.49
CA MET A 103 11.58 1.01 -0.05
C MET A 103 10.75 2.16 0.50
N GLY A 104 10.13 1.93 1.65
CA GLY A 104 9.52 2.96 2.47
C GLY A 104 10.50 3.49 3.53
N ASP A 105 10.01 4.43 4.31
CA ASP A 105 10.70 4.98 5.48
C ASP A 105 9.66 5.48 6.50
N ALA A 106 10.15 5.91 7.67
CA ALA A 106 9.28 6.43 8.73
C ALA A 106 8.46 7.66 8.26
N LYS A 107 9.05 8.51 7.43
CA LYS A 107 8.39 9.72 6.89
C LYS A 107 7.17 9.36 6.03
N LEU A 108 7.34 8.41 5.11
CA LEU A 108 6.23 7.93 4.29
C LEU A 108 5.19 7.22 5.16
N GLY A 109 5.62 6.38 6.10
CA GLY A 109 4.75 5.69 7.05
C GLY A 109 3.89 6.64 7.85
N GLU A 110 4.44 7.73 8.37
CA GLU A 110 3.70 8.77 9.11
C GLU A 110 2.58 9.39 8.28
N ARG A 111 2.81 9.63 7.00
CA ARG A 111 1.81 10.18 6.08
C ARG A 111 0.66 9.20 5.81
N TYR A 112 0.90 7.91 6.02
CA TYR A 112 -0.10 6.85 5.89
C TYR A 112 -0.59 6.31 7.24
N GLY A 113 -0.67 7.17 8.24
CA GLY A 113 -1.22 6.87 9.57
C GLY A 113 -0.25 6.22 10.54
N GLY A 114 1.06 6.28 10.25
CA GLY A 114 2.12 5.76 11.11
C GLY A 114 2.52 4.31 10.85
N VAL A 115 1.76 3.58 10.05
CA VAL A 115 2.00 2.15 9.72
C VAL A 115 2.35 1.34 10.98
N LEU A 116 1.41 1.31 11.95
CA LEU A 116 1.61 0.70 13.26
C LEU A 116 1.63 -0.83 13.24
N GLY A 117 1.17 -1.44 12.16
CA GLY A 117 1.16 -2.89 11.97
C GLY A 117 1.16 -3.25 10.49
N LEU A 118 1.65 -4.45 10.19
CA LEU A 118 1.75 -5.00 8.84
C LEU A 118 0.98 -6.32 8.72
N PRO A 119 0.41 -6.63 7.57
CA PRO A 119 0.31 -5.79 6.37
C PRO A 119 -0.68 -4.65 6.56
N LEU A 120 -0.48 -3.56 5.83
CA LEU A 120 -1.42 -2.45 5.73
C LEU A 120 -1.65 -2.15 4.26
N THR A 121 -2.90 -2.26 3.81
CA THR A 121 -3.25 -2.11 2.39
C THR A 121 -4.31 -1.04 2.21
N TYR A 122 -4.06 -0.14 1.27
CA TYR A 122 -5.01 0.88 0.84
C TYR A 122 -5.47 0.59 -0.59
N LEU A 123 -6.76 0.72 -0.83
CA LEU A 123 -7.31 0.77 -2.19
C LEU A 123 -7.61 2.22 -2.53
N ILE A 124 -7.04 2.68 -3.64
CA ILE A 124 -7.11 4.06 -4.12
C ILE A 124 -7.83 4.04 -5.47
N ASP A 125 -8.85 4.87 -5.60
CA ASP A 125 -9.63 4.93 -6.84
C ASP A 125 -8.90 5.67 -7.97
N ARG A 126 -9.51 5.72 -9.14
CA ARG A 126 -8.94 6.38 -10.32
C ARG A 126 -8.69 7.89 -10.16
N HIS A 127 -9.32 8.49 -9.16
CA HIS A 127 -9.16 9.91 -8.81
C HIS A 127 -8.12 10.15 -7.71
N GLY A 128 -7.47 9.09 -7.23
CA GLY A 128 -6.47 9.15 -6.17
C GLY A 128 -7.04 9.27 -4.77
N VAL A 129 -8.28 8.89 -4.57
CA VAL A 129 -8.97 8.91 -3.27
C VAL A 129 -8.93 7.53 -2.64
N VAL A 130 -8.55 7.45 -1.36
CA VAL A 130 -8.57 6.21 -0.59
C VAL A 130 -10.02 5.75 -0.38
N ARG A 131 -10.35 4.55 -0.83
CA ARG A 131 -11.70 4.00 -0.73
C ARG A 131 -11.82 2.80 0.21
N ALA A 132 -10.71 2.17 0.55
CA ALA A 132 -10.67 1.09 1.54
C ALA A 132 -9.31 1.01 2.20
N GLN A 133 -9.30 0.51 3.43
CA GLN A 133 -8.10 0.23 4.21
C GLN A 133 -8.25 -1.14 4.83
N PHE A 134 -7.22 -1.97 4.72
CA PHE A 134 -7.15 -3.30 5.32
C PHE A 134 -5.92 -3.38 6.21
N GLN A 135 -6.14 -3.72 7.46
CA GLN A 135 -5.09 -3.83 8.48
C GLN A 135 -4.93 -5.28 8.91
N GLY A 136 -3.71 -5.79 8.89
CA GLY A 136 -3.41 -7.17 9.28
C GLY A 136 -3.84 -8.19 8.24
N ALA A 137 -3.80 -9.48 8.61
CA ALA A 137 -4.27 -10.57 7.76
C ALA A 137 -5.73 -10.36 7.38
N THR A 138 -6.03 -10.34 6.09
CA THR A 138 -7.31 -9.93 5.56
C THR A 138 -7.92 -11.05 4.72
N ASP A 139 -9.24 -11.09 4.66
CA ASP A 139 -9.97 -11.89 3.68
C ASP A 139 -9.68 -11.36 2.26
N LEU A 140 -8.85 -12.10 1.53
CA LEU A 140 -8.45 -11.73 0.16
C LEU A 140 -9.63 -11.70 -0.80
N LYS A 141 -10.64 -12.54 -0.59
CA LYS A 141 -11.86 -12.53 -1.41
C LYS A 141 -12.63 -11.23 -1.24
N ALA A 142 -12.75 -10.73 -0.02
CA ALA A 142 -13.39 -9.45 0.27
C ALA A 142 -12.60 -8.29 -0.33
N MET A 143 -11.27 -8.33 -0.23
CA MET A 143 -10.39 -7.31 -0.82
C MET A 143 -10.51 -7.29 -2.35
N GLU A 144 -10.47 -8.45 -2.99
CA GLU A 144 -10.66 -8.56 -4.45
C GLU A 144 -12.03 -8.03 -4.91
N GLY A 145 -13.08 -8.31 -4.14
CA GLY A 145 -14.41 -7.75 -4.40
C GLY A 145 -14.41 -6.22 -4.43
N ARG A 146 -13.69 -5.59 -3.51
CA ARG A 146 -13.53 -4.12 -3.50
C ARG A 146 -12.72 -3.63 -4.70
N VAL A 147 -11.67 -4.33 -5.10
CA VAL A 147 -10.91 -4.02 -6.31
C VAL A 147 -11.84 -4.02 -7.54
N LYS A 148 -12.65 -5.06 -7.70
CA LYS A 148 -13.59 -5.17 -8.82
C LYS A 148 -14.62 -4.05 -8.83
N GLU A 149 -15.16 -3.68 -7.66
CA GLU A 149 -16.09 -2.54 -7.54
C GLU A 149 -15.47 -1.24 -8.02
N LEU A 150 -14.23 -0.96 -7.61
CA LEU A 150 -13.53 0.25 -8.00
C LEU A 150 -13.17 0.26 -9.49
N LEU A 151 -12.81 -0.89 -10.06
CA LEU A 151 -12.53 -1.03 -11.48
C LEU A 151 -13.76 -0.78 -12.36
N ALA A 152 -14.95 -1.11 -11.86
CA ALA A 152 -16.22 -0.87 -12.57
C ALA A 152 -16.66 0.59 -12.56
N ARG A 153 -16.08 1.43 -11.72
CA ARG A 153 -16.36 2.87 -11.64
C ARG A 153 -15.52 3.64 -12.65
N PRO A 154 -16.11 4.68 -13.32
CA PRO A 154 -15.34 5.55 -14.22
C PRO A 154 -14.34 6.44 -13.50
#